data_025b66f727647e16c1ac6b9066e15135
#
_entry.id   025b66f727647e16c1ac6b9066e15135
#
_cell.length_a   1.000
_cell.length_b   1.000
_cell.length_c   1.000
_cell.angle_alpha   90.00
_cell.angle_beta   90.00
_cell.angle_gamma   90.00
#
_symmetry.space_group_name_H-M   'P 1'
#
loop_
_entity.id
_entity.type
_entity.pdbx_description
1 polymer ?
#
loop_
_entity_poly.entity_id
_entity_poly.type
_entity_poly.pdbx_seq_one_letter_code
_entity_poly.pdbx_strand_id
1 'polypeptide(L)'
;MLSSNECQQIIALVKRQVVPAMGCTEPICVALATSRATEELGCRPERIEAYLSANILKNAMGVGIPGTGMVGLPIAIALGALIGRSEYGLEVLKNCTPEAVEEGKAFIKEERIGIHLNEATQEKLYVEVVCHSADGHSAKVRIEREHTRFTYVEKDGEERFRSDLGAGEETKNEGGDLQLTLKKVYDFATTMPLAEIEFINEARKLNEAAAQRSLDGNYGHNLGKALSRPLGRGILGESIFSHILSSTGLACDARMAGAMIPVMSNSGSGNQGICATNPVVVFAKENHNTAEEMTRALMLSHLTAIYIKQNLGALSALCGCVVAATGSSCGITYLMGGSYEQVTFAVKNMIANLTGMICDGAKPSCALKLTTGVSTAVLSAMLAMQGNCVSSVEGIIDEDVDQSIRNLVSIGADSMNETDKRVLDIMVNKC
;
A
#
# COMPACT_ATOMS: atom_id res chain seq x y z
N MET A 1 18.49 24.23 7.93
CA MET A 1 19.07 22.92 8.29
C MET A 1 18.14 22.25 9.28
N LEU A 2 17.93 20.94 9.14
CA LEU A 2 17.15 20.13 10.07
C LEU A 2 17.88 20.05 11.42
N SER A 3 17.15 20.10 12.52
CA SER A 3 17.70 19.82 13.87
C SER A 3 17.96 18.32 14.05
N SER A 4 18.84 17.97 14.99
CA SER A 4 19.10 16.56 15.32
C SER A 4 17.82 15.82 15.73
N ASN A 5 16.92 16.49 16.46
CA ASN A 5 15.63 15.93 16.88
C ASN A 5 14.73 15.65 15.67
N GLU A 6 14.61 16.59 14.73
CA GLU A 6 13.83 16.36 13.49
C GLU A 6 14.39 15.19 12.69
N CYS A 7 15.72 15.08 12.57
CA CYS A 7 16.35 13.95 11.88
C CYS A 7 15.99 12.60 12.53
N GLN A 8 16.04 12.50 13.87
CA GLN A 8 15.67 11.27 14.58
C GLN A 8 14.18 10.94 14.41
N GLN A 9 13.31 11.95 14.45
CA GLN A 9 11.88 11.78 14.20
C GLN A 9 11.61 11.29 12.77
N ILE A 10 12.32 11.82 11.76
CA ILE A 10 12.20 11.35 10.37
C ILE A 10 12.67 9.90 10.23
N ILE A 11 13.80 9.52 10.84
CA ILE A 11 14.28 8.14 10.82
C ILE A 11 13.24 7.19 11.43
N ALA A 12 12.71 7.54 12.60
CA ALA A 12 11.68 6.76 13.27
C ALA A 12 10.40 6.64 12.42
N LEU A 13 9.98 7.73 11.77
CA LEU A 13 8.84 7.76 10.85
C LEU A 13 9.07 6.82 9.66
N VAL A 14 10.21 6.92 8.98
CA VAL A 14 10.50 6.06 7.82
C VAL A 14 10.55 4.60 8.24
N LYS A 15 11.23 4.24 9.33
CA LYS A 15 11.31 2.87 9.85
C LYS A 15 9.93 2.30 10.22
N ARG A 16 8.99 3.12 10.66
CA ARG A 16 7.61 2.72 10.94
C ARG A 16 6.77 2.56 9.68
N GLN A 17 6.98 3.40 8.66
CA GLN A 17 6.14 3.44 7.46
C GLN A 17 6.66 2.57 6.31
N VAL A 18 7.95 2.24 6.31
CA VAL A 18 8.60 1.42 5.29
C VAL A 18 8.97 0.08 5.92
N VAL A 19 8.06 -0.87 5.82
CA VAL A 19 8.15 -2.18 6.46
C VAL A 19 7.81 -3.31 5.50
N PRO A 20 8.40 -4.50 5.65
CA PRO A 20 8.02 -5.68 4.88
C PRO A 20 6.54 -6.02 5.06
N ALA A 21 5.88 -6.43 3.99
CA ALA A 21 4.50 -6.87 4.00
C ALA A 21 4.29 -8.03 3.05
N MET A 22 3.52 -9.03 3.47
CA MET A 22 3.13 -10.20 2.67
C MET A 22 1.65 -10.10 2.28
N GLY A 23 1.37 -10.06 0.99
CA GLY A 23 -0.01 -9.92 0.50
C GLY A 23 -0.58 -8.51 0.73
N CYS A 24 -1.92 -8.41 0.72
CA CYS A 24 -2.65 -7.17 0.98
C CYS A 24 -3.09 -7.11 2.44
N THR A 25 -2.92 -5.96 3.06
CA THR A 25 -3.16 -5.77 4.50
C THR A 25 -4.63 -5.89 4.88
N GLU A 26 -5.56 -5.49 4.00
CA GLU A 26 -6.99 -5.47 4.30
C GLU A 26 -7.58 -6.88 4.49
N PRO A 27 -7.43 -7.85 3.56
CA PRO A 27 -7.93 -9.20 3.80
C PRO A 27 -7.18 -9.90 4.93
N ILE A 28 -5.89 -9.61 5.13
CA ILE A 28 -5.12 -10.15 6.23
C ILE A 28 -5.60 -9.60 7.59
N CYS A 29 -6.00 -8.34 7.65
CA CYS A 29 -6.64 -7.76 8.84
C CYS A 29 -7.96 -8.48 9.18
N VAL A 30 -8.77 -8.83 8.18
CA VAL A 30 -10.00 -9.60 8.40
C VAL A 30 -9.67 -11.03 8.86
N ALA A 31 -8.66 -11.68 8.27
CA ALA A 31 -8.18 -12.98 8.74
C ALA A 31 -7.64 -12.92 10.19
N LEU A 32 -6.96 -11.84 10.56
CA LEU A 32 -6.46 -11.59 11.91
C LEU A 32 -7.60 -11.45 12.92
N ALA A 33 -8.62 -10.66 12.59
CA ALA A 33 -9.82 -10.53 13.44
C ALA A 33 -10.55 -11.88 13.60
N THR A 34 -10.64 -12.65 12.51
CA THR A 34 -11.25 -13.99 12.51
C THR A 34 -10.45 -14.96 13.37
N SER A 35 -9.13 -14.96 13.23
CA SER A 35 -8.24 -15.79 14.05
C SER A 35 -8.44 -15.50 15.54
N ARG A 36 -8.40 -14.22 15.92
CA ARG A 36 -8.61 -13.81 17.32
C ARG A 36 -10.00 -14.18 17.84
N ALA A 37 -11.03 -14.04 17.02
CA ALA A 37 -12.40 -14.43 17.41
C ALA A 37 -12.50 -15.96 17.59
N THR A 38 -11.85 -16.74 16.74
CA THR A 38 -11.79 -18.21 16.85
C THR A 38 -11.03 -18.65 18.09
N GLU A 39 -9.90 -18.03 18.40
CA GLU A 39 -9.11 -18.29 19.62
C GLU A 39 -9.96 -17.98 20.88
N GLU A 40 -10.71 -16.88 20.89
CA GLU A 40 -11.57 -16.52 22.01
C GLU A 40 -12.76 -17.49 22.14
N LEU A 41 -13.35 -17.92 21.02
CA LEU A 41 -14.41 -18.92 20.99
C LEU A 41 -13.92 -20.28 21.58
N GLY A 42 -12.67 -20.65 21.30
CA GLY A 42 -12.02 -21.85 21.81
C GLY A 42 -12.32 -23.13 21.03
N CYS A 43 -13.03 -23.04 19.91
CA CYS A 43 -13.33 -24.15 19.00
C CYS A 43 -13.48 -23.65 17.56
N ARG A 44 -13.53 -24.58 16.61
CA ARG A 44 -13.82 -24.28 15.21
C ARG A 44 -15.23 -23.68 15.10
N PRO A 45 -15.37 -22.50 14.48
CA PRO A 45 -16.67 -21.87 14.34
C PRO A 45 -17.57 -22.65 13.37
N GLU A 46 -18.86 -22.71 13.70
CA GLU A 46 -19.90 -23.22 12.81
C GLU A 46 -20.34 -22.15 11.80
N ARG A 47 -20.35 -20.88 12.22
CA ARG A 47 -20.71 -19.73 11.38
C ARG A 47 -19.87 -18.53 11.73
N ILE A 48 -19.54 -17.74 10.70
CA ILE A 48 -18.73 -16.53 10.83
C ILE A 48 -19.44 -15.39 10.13
N GLU A 49 -19.61 -14.25 10.82
CA GLU A 49 -20.16 -13.01 10.27
C GLU A 49 -19.09 -11.92 10.35
N ALA A 50 -18.76 -11.31 9.22
CA ALA A 50 -17.80 -10.21 9.13
C ALA A 50 -18.51 -8.92 8.72
N TYR A 51 -18.42 -7.88 9.54
CA TYR A 51 -18.97 -6.55 9.29
C TYR A 51 -17.81 -5.58 9.03
N LEU A 52 -17.76 -5.00 7.83
CA LEU A 52 -16.60 -4.30 7.31
C LEU A 52 -16.96 -2.88 6.86
N SER A 53 -16.04 -1.94 7.07
CA SER A 53 -16.16 -0.64 6.42
C SER A 53 -16.05 -0.74 4.90
N ALA A 54 -16.60 0.24 4.20
CA ALA A 54 -16.57 0.34 2.74
C ALA A 54 -15.15 0.18 2.17
N ASN A 55 -14.16 0.79 2.80
CA ASN A 55 -12.78 0.76 2.33
C ASN A 55 -12.11 -0.60 2.52
N ILE A 56 -12.35 -1.28 3.64
CA ILE A 56 -11.86 -2.64 3.86
C ILE A 56 -12.49 -3.59 2.85
N LEU A 57 -13.81 -3.54 2.68
CA LEU A 57 -14.53 -4.39 1.74
C LEU A 57 -14.00 -4.17 0.30
N LYS A 58 -13.95 -2.92 -0.16
CA LYS A 58 -13.45 -2.54 -1.48
C LYS A 58 -12.04 -3.09 -1.76
N ASN A 59 -11.13 -2.95 -0.80
CA ASN A 59 -9.73 -3.31 -0.99
C ASN A 59 -9.45 -4.81 -0.82
N ALA A 60 -10.35 -5.55 -0.17
CA ALA A 60 -10.16 -6.97 0.10
C ALA A 60 -10.85 -7.90 -0.92
N MET A 61 -11.85 -7.40 -1.66
CA MET A 61 -12.69 -8.26 -2.54
C MET A 61 -11.95 -8.93 -3.70
N GLY A 62 -10.95 -8.29 -4.28
CA GLY A 62 -10.38 -8.70 -5.58
C GLY A 62 -8.91 -9.08 -5.55
N VAL A 63 -8.29 -9.13 -4.38
CA VAL A 63 -6.84 -9.37 -4.25
C VAL A 63 -6.54 -10.83 -3.92
N GLY A 64 -5.42 -11.34 -4.47
CA GLY A 64 -4.93 -12.70 -4.19
C GLY A 64 -4.51 -12.86 -2.73
N ILE A 65 -4.94 -13.96 -2.11
CA ILE A 65 -4.53 -14.32 -0.75
C ILE A 65 -3.27 -15.19 -0.83
N PRO A 66 -2.21 -14.82 -0.09
CA PRO A 66 -0.92 -15.49 -0.19
C PRO A 66 -0.99 -17.01 -0.03
N GLY A 67 -0.38 -17.74 -0.97
CA GLY A 67 -0.27 -19.20 -0.94
C GLY A 67 -1.52 -19.97 -1.33
N THR A 68 -2.66 -19.31 -1.57
CA THR A 68 -3.94 -19.99 -1.79
C THR A 68 -4.31 -20.21 -3.26
N GLY A 69 -3.76 -19.42 -4.17
CA GLY A 69 -4.23 -19.33 -5.55
C GLY A 69 -5.67 -18.78 -5.68
N MET A 70 -6.25 -18.27 -4.60
CA MET A 70 -7.60 -17.73 -4.54
C MET A 70 -7.58 -16.24 -4.25
N VAL A 71 -8.71 -15.57 -4.48
CA VAL A 71 -8.88 -14.13 -4.26
C VAL A 71 -9.98 -13.86 -3.24
N GLY A 72 -9.87 -12.74 -2.54
CA GLY A 72 -10.94 -12.13 -1.75
C GLY A 72 -11.09 -12.67 -0.33
N LEU A 73 -12.10 -12.14 0.33
CA LEU A 73 -12.36 -12.33 1.76
C LEU A 73 -12.75 -13.76 2.16
N PRO A 74 -13.54 -14.53 1.38
CA PRO A 74 -14.00 -15.84 1.86
C PRO A 74 -12.85 -16.76 2.26
N ILE A 75 -11.80 -16.88 1.43
CA ILE A 75 -10.66 -17.73 1.74
C ILE A 75 -9.79 -17.15 2.88
N ALA A 76 -9.67 -15.82 2.98
CA ALA A 76 -8.94 -15.18 4.07
C ALA A 76 -9.62 -15.43 5.44
N ILE A 77 -10.95 -15.34 5.50
CA ILE A 77 -11.76 -15.63 6.68
C ILE A 77 -11.67 -17.12 7.04
N ALA A 78 -11.88 -18.00 6.06
CA ALA A 78 -11.79 -19.46 6.29
C ALA A 78 -10.42 -19.86 6.88
N LEU A 79 -9.33 -19.40 6.28
CA LEU A 79 -7.98 -19.70 6.78
C LEU A 79 -7.69 -19.02 8.12
N GLY A 80 -8.18 -17.81 8.36
CA GLY A 80 -8.11 -17.16 9.67
C GLY A 80 -8.71 -18.02 10.78
N ALA A 81 -9.85 -18.64 10.51
CA ALA A 81 -10.53 -19.54 11.44
C ALA A 81 -9.85 -20.91 11.60
N LEU A 82 -9.30 -21.48 10.52
CA LEU A 82 -8.78 -22.85 10.51
C LEU A 82 -7.34 -22.96 11.01
N ILE A 83 -6.48 -22.02 10.60
CA ILE A 83 -5.04 -22.08 10.85
C ILE A 83 -4.44 -20.80 11.38
N GLY A 84 -5.21 -19.71 11.40
CA GLY A 84 -4.72 -18.39 11.84
C GLY A 84 -4.27 -18.41 13.29
N ARG A 85 -3.21 -17.62 13.58
CA ARG A 85 -2.77 -17.31 14.94
C ARG A 85 -2.63 -15.81 15.09
N SER A 86 -3.45 -15.22 15.95
CA SER A 86 -3.51 -13.78 16.11
C SER A 86 -2.21 -13.14 16.60
N GLU A 87 -1.37 -13.90 17.30
CA GLU A 87 -0.03 -13.49 17.74
C GLU A 87 0.93 -13.13 16.59
N TYR A 88 0.65 -13.60 15.37
CA TYR A 88 1.47 -13.31 14.20
C TYR A 88 1.11 -11.99 13.49
N GLY A 89 0.10 -11.28 13.98
CA GLY A 89 -0.31 -10.00 13.39
C GLY A 89 -0.60 -10.13 11.89
N LEU A 90 0.03 -9.30 11.05
CA LEU A 90 -0.16 -9.34 9.59
C LEU A 90 0.50 -10.55 8.90
N GLU A 91 1.14 -11.45 9.62
CA GLU A 91 1.60 -12.74 9.13
C GLU A 91 0.68 -13.90 9.58
N VAL A 92 -0.56 -13.62 9.97
CA VAL A 92 -1.52 -14.57 10.54
C VAL A 92 -1.70 -15.84 9.72
N LEU A 93 -1.49 -15.79 8.41
CA LEU A 93 -1.58 -16.93 7.48
C LEU A 93 -0.22 -17.51 7.07
N LYS A 94 0.88 -17.19 7.74
CA LYS A 94 2.22 -17.68 7.35
C LYS A 94 2.38 -19.19 7.34
N ASN A 95 1.54 -19.91 8.10
CA ASN A 95 1.53 -21.36 8.17
C ASN A 95 0.56 -21.99 7.14
N CYS A 96 0.14 -21.25 6.11
CA CYS A 96 -0.76 -21.77 5.08
C CYS A 96 -0.08 -22.91 4.29
N THR A 97 -0.75 -24.07 4.25
CA THR A 97 -0.34 -25.24 3.48
C THR A 97 -1.38 -25.56 2.41
N PRO A 98 -1.04 -26.37 1.37
CA PRO A 98 -2.02 -26.80 0.38
C PRO A 98 -3.24 -27.50 1.00
N GLU A 99 -3.03 -28.30 2.05
CA GLU A 99 -4.09 -29.02 2.76
C GLU A 99 -5.04 -28.03 3.46
N ALA A 100 -4.49 -27.01 4.13
CA ALA A 100 -5.28 -25.96 4.75
C ALA A 100 -6.10 -25.16 3.71
N VAL A 101 -5.55 -24.94 2.52
CA VAL A 101 -6.28 -24.31 1.42
C VAL A 101 -7.47 -25.16 0.97
N GLU A 102 -7.31 -26.47 0.81
CA GLU A 102 -8.41 -27.38 0.45
C GLU A 102 -9.48 -27.42 1.56
N GLU A 103 -9.08 -27.44 2.82
CA GLU A 103 -10.01 -27.33 3.94
C GLU A 103 -10.76 -25.99 3.95
N GLY A 104 -10.06 -24.89 3.68
CA GLY A 104 -10.66 -23.55 3.51
C GLY A 104 -11.68 -23.49 2.38
N LYS A 105 -11.39 -24.13 1.23
CA LYS A 105 -12.34 -24.26 0.11
C LYS A 105 -13.59 -25.05 0.50
N ALA A 106 -13.41 -26.14 1.27
CA ALA A 106 -14.53 -26.92 1.77
C ALA A 106 -15.40 -26.07 2.72
N PHE A 107 -14.78 -25.34 3.64
CA PHE A 107 -15.47 -24.45 4.58
C PHE A 107 -16.29 -23.36 3.87
N ILE A 108 -15.77 -22.78 2.77
CA ILE A 108 -16.49 -21.80 1.98
C ILE A 108 -17.71 -22.42 1.28
N LYS A 109 -17.61 -23.65 0.75
CA LYS A 109 -18.72 -24.34 0.10
C LYS A 109 -19.89 -24.67 1.03
N GLU A 110 -19.65 -24.71 2.32
CA GLU A 110 -20.69 -24.93 3.35
C GLU A 110 -21.51 -23.67 3.62
N GLU A 111 -21.21 -22.53 2.93
CA GLU A 111 -21.94 -21.25 3.04
C GLU A 111 -22.03 -20.70 4.48
N ARG A 112 -21.00 -20.95 5.27
CA ARG A 112 -20.91 -20.57 6.68
C ARG A 112 -20.34 -19.18 6.94
N ILE A 113 -20.01 -18.41 5.89
CA ILE A 113 -19.38 -17.09 5.98
C ILE A 113 -20.32 -16.04 5.45
N GLY A 114 -20.78 -15.14 6.32
CA GLY A 114 -21.47 -13.90 5.96
C GLY A 114 -20.50 -12.72 5.91
N ILE A 115 -20.59 -11.92 4.87
CA ILE A 115 -19.78 -10.70 4.70
C ILE A 115 -20.71 -9.52 4.45
N HIS A 116 -20.65 -8.53 5.33
CA HIS A 116 -21.59 -7.42 5.37
C HIS A 116 -20.88 -6.07 5.35
N LEU A 117 -21.44 -5.13 4.61
CA LEU A 117 -21.05 -3.73 4.71
C LEU A 117 -21.64 -3.13 6.01
N ASN A 118 -20.79 -2.53 6.84
CA ASN A 118 -21.25 -1.74 7.98
C ASN A 118 -21.39 -0.27 7.55
N GLU A 119 -22.62 0.14 7.21
CA GLU A 119 -22.93 1.52 6.79
C GLU A 119 -22.92 2.51 7.96
N ALA A 120 -23.03 2.02 9.20
CA ALA A 120 -23.13 2.87 10.39
C ALA A 120 -21.75 3.40 10.85
N THR A 121 -20.67 2.73 10.47
CA THR A 121 -19.32 3.15 10.88
C THR A 121 -18.82 4.37 10.12
N GLN A 122 -18.23 5.32 10.83
CA GLN A 122 -17.50 6.45 10.24
C GLN A 122 -16.01 6.15 10.06
N GLU A 123 -15.52 5.04 10.63
CA GLU A 123 -14.13 4.66 10.54
C GLU A 123 -13.83 4.07 9.15
N LYS A 124 -12.81 4.62 8.47
CA LYS A 124 -12.37 4.13 7.16
C LYS A 124 -11.77 2.72 7.24
N LEU A 125 -11.14 2.37 8.37
CA LEU A 125 -10.68 1.04 8.70
C LEU A 125 -11.50 0.51 9.87
N TYR A 126 -12.46 -0.38 9.57
CA TYR A 126 -13.29 -1.07 10.55
C TYR A 126 -13.48 -2.52 10.10
N VAL A 127 -13.18 -3.42 11.00
CA VAL A 127 -13.38 -4.86 10.86
C VAL A 127 -14.01 -5.37 12.16
N GLU A 128 -15.21 -5.94 12.09
CA GLU A 128 -15.81 -6.68 13.18
C GLU A 128 -16.11 -8.10 12.71
N VAL A 129 -15.67 -9.09 13.45
CA VAL A 129 -15.94 -10.50 13.17
C VAL A 129 -16.64 -11.13 14.37
N VAL A 130 -17.72 -11.86 14.09
CA VAL A 130 -18.45 -12.66 15.06
C VAL A 130 -18.37 -14.12 14.64
N CYS A 131 -17.79 -14.97 15.49
CA CYS A 131 -17.74 -16.41 15.32
C CYS A 131 -18.78 -17.07 16.23
N HIS A 132 -19.54 -18.02 15.69
CA HIS A 132 -20.53 -18.80 16.42
C HIS A 132 -20.14 -20.28 16.42
N SER A 133 -20.28 -20.96 17.55
CA SER A 133 -20.14 -22.40 17.67
C SER A 133 -21.47 -23.14 17.49
N ALA A 134 -21.43 -24.44 17.24
CA ALA A 134 -22.60 -25.29 17.07
C ALA A 134 -23.44 -25.43 18.37
N ASP A 135 -22.84 -25.25 19.52
CA ASP A 135 -23.44 -25.33 20.86
C ASP A 135 -23.97 -23.98 21.38
N GLY A 136 -23.91 -22.94 20.54
CA GLY A 136 -24.55 -21.63 20.81
C GLY A 136 -23.64 -20.59 21.46
N HIS A 137 -22.37 -20.87 21.66
CA HIS A 137 -21.39 -19.87 22.10
C HIS A 137 -21.03 -18.89 20.97
N SER A 138 -20.62 -17.70 21.34
CA SER A 138 -20.16 -16.70 20.39
C SER A 138 -18.93 -15.92 20.88
N ALA A 139 -18.12 -15.49 19.93
CA ALA A 139 -17.01 -14.57 20.20
C ALA A 139 -16.99 -13.45 19.15
N LYS A 140 -16.80 -12.22 19.61
CA LYS A 140 -16.75 -11.02 18.77
C LYS A 140 -15.43 -10.32 18.95
N VAL A 141 -14.81 -9.92 17.82
CA VAL A 141 -13.57 -9.15 17.79
C VAL A 141 -13.70 -7.96 16.85
N ARG A 142 -13.14 -6.83 17.27
CA ARG A 142 -13.11 -5.62 16.43
C ARG A 142 -11.69 -5.10 16.29
N ILE A 143 -11.34 -4.66 15.05
CA ILE A 143 -10.11 -3.95 14.70
C ILE A 143 -10.51 -2.61 14.07
N GLU A 144 -9.93 -1.50 14.55
CA GLU A 144 -10.25 -0.15 14.06
C GLU A 144 -9.00 0.72 13.93
N ARG A 145 -9.01 1.62 12.94
CA ARG A 145 -8.00 2.66 12.65
C ARG A 145 -6.68 2.13 12.12
N GLU A 146 -6.16 1.04 12.68
CA GLU A 146 -4.93 0.38 12.25
C GLU A 146 -5.17 -1.11 12.02
N HIS A 147 -4.50 -1.72 11.04
CA HIS A 147 -4.75 -3.11 10.61
C HIS A 147 -4.49 -4.19 11.69
N THR A 148 -3.81 -3.84 12.79
CA THR A 148 -3.48 -4.78 13.88
C THR A 148 -4.02 -4.33 15.24
N ARG A 149 -4.75 -3.21 15.30
CA ARG A 149 -5.24 -2.65 16.55
C ARG A 149 -6.59 -3.27 16.94
N PHE A 150 -6.56 -4.24 17.83
CA PHE A 150 -7.77 -4.74 18.48
C PHE A 150 -8.37 -3.65 19.39
N THR A 151 -9.64 -3.37 19.20
CA THR A 151 -10.38 -2.36 19.98
C THR A 151 -11.47 -2.96 20.85
N TYR A 152 -11.91 -4.18 20.53
CA TYR A 152 -12.94 -4.86 21.29
C TYR A 152 -12.81 -6.38 21.16
N VAL A 153 -12.99 -7.09 22.28
CA VAL A 153 -13.10 -8.56 22.33
C VAL A 153 -14.19 -8.92 23.33
N GLU A 154 -15.11 -9.80 22.91
CA GLU A 154 -16.26 -10.28 23.69
C GLU A 154 -16.40 -11.79 23.51
N LYS A 155 -16.82 -12.49 24.56
CA LYS A 155 -17.26 -13.89 24.51
C LYS A 155 -18.60 -14.04 25.24
N ASP A 156 -19.60 -14.62 24.59
CA ASP A 156 -20.94 -14.89 25.13
C ASP A 156 -21.61 -13.64 25.75
N GLY A 157 -21.39 -12.47 25.16
CA GLY A 157 -21.89 -11.19 25.65
C GLY A 157 -21.07 -10.57 26.79
N GLU A 158 -20.04 -11.25 27.26
CA GLU A 158 -19.13 -10.73 28.29
C GLU A 158 -17.91 -10.07 27.63
N GLU A 159 -17.73 -8.77 27.91
CA GLU A 159 -16.57 -8.01 27.43
C GLU A 159 -15.27 -8.53 28.07
N ARG A 160 -14.32 -8.96 27.24
CA ARG A 160 -13.00 -9.42 27.65
C ARG A 160 -11.93 -8.34 27.52
N PHE A 161 -12.11 -7.47 26.53
CA PHE A 161 -11.18 -6.37 26.26
C PHE A 161 -11.89 -5.22 25.56
N ARG A 162 -11.62 -4.02 25.99
CA ARG A 162 -11.97 -2.78 25.30
C ARG A 162 -10.79 -1.82 25.35
N SER A 163 -10.39 -1.33 24.19
CA SER A 163 -9.45 -0.21 24.10
C SER A 163 -10.25 1.08 24.15
N ASP A 164 -9.87 2.01 25.04
CA ASP A 164 -10.39 3.37 25.01
C ASP A 164 -9.93 4.05 23.72
N LEU A 165 -10.79 4.03 22.73
CA LEU A 165 -10.68 4.96 21.61
C LEU A 165 -11.15 6.30 22.16
N GLY A 166 -10.24 7.13 22.65
CA GLY A 166 -10.58 8.49 23.08
C GLY A 166 -11.36 9.17 21.96
N ALA A 167 -12.60 9.60 22.26
CA ALA A 167 -13.42 10.36 21.32
C ALA A 167 -12.65 11.62 20.93
N GLY A 168 -12.15 11.69 19.71
CA GLY A 168 -11.43 12.86 19.18
C GLY A 168 -9.90 12.79 19.20
N GLU A 169 -9.28 11.69 19.59
CA GLU A 169 -7.91 11.43 19.16
C GLU A 169 -7.95 10.95 17.69
N GLU A 170 -8.08 11.92 16.75
CA GLU A 170 -7.30 11.80 15.52
C GLU A 170 -5.97 11.27 15.96
N THR A 171 -5.46 10.20 15.33
CA THR A 171 -4.11 9.70 15.60
C THR A 171 -3.20 10.91 15.66
N LYS A 172 -3.01 11.46 16.86
CA LYS A 172 -1.90 12.39 17.10
C LYS A 172 -0.72 11.56 16.68
N ASN A 173 -0.14 11.95 15.55
CA ASN A 173 1.11 11.38 15.09
C ASN A 173 1.99 11.27 16.33
N GLU A 174 2.23 10.03 16.84
CA GLU A 174 3.18 9.78 17.93
C GLU A 174 4.61 10.20 17.51
N GLY A 175 4.72 10.92 16.41
CA GLY A 175 5.91 11.56 15.87
C GLY A 175 6.10 13.01 16.27
N GLY A 176 5.46 13.52 17.34
CA GLY A 176 5.63 14.92 17.74
C GLY A 176 5.22 15.92 16.64
N ASP A 177 5.47 17.22 16.84
CA ASP A 177 5.15 18.32 15.90
C ASP A 177 5.98 18.34 14.60
N LEU A 178 6.40 17.16 14.07
CA LEU A 178 7.17 17.08 12.85
C LEU A 178 6.30 17.43 11.63
N GLN A 179 6.31 18.67 11.24
CA GLN A 179 5.73 19.12 9.98
C GLN A 179 6.74 18.96 8.85
N LEU A 180 6.50 17.96 7.98
CA LEU A 180 7.30 17.79 6.78
C LEU A 180 6.94 18.84 5.74
N THR A 181 7.94 19.22 4.95
CA THR A 181 7.81 19.98 3.69
C THR A 181 8.68 19.27 2.66
N LEU A 182 8.46 19.48 1.39
CA LEU A 182 9.30 18.88 0.35
C LEU A 182 10.78 19.27 0.51
N LYS A 183 11.04 20.50 0.99
CA LYS A 183 12.41 20.96 1.26
C LYS A 183 13.07 20.14 2.38
N LYS A 184 12.37 19.91 3.49
CA LYS A 184 12.88 19.06 4.58
C LYS A 184 13.14 17.63 4.13
N VAL A 185 12.25 17.07 3.31
CA VAL A 185 12.39 15.73 2.71
C VAL A 185 13.66 15.65 1.85
N TYR A 186 13.86 16.63 0.97
CA TYR A 186 15.02 16.71 0.10
C TYR A 186 16.33 16.86 0.90
N ASP A 187 16.36 17.83 1.83
CA ASP A 187 17.54 18.08 2.65
C ASP A 187 17.91 16.84 3.47
N PHE A 188 16.93 16.19 4.10
CA PHE A 188 17.16 14.97 4.84
C PHE A 188 17.80 13.88 3.97
N ALA A 189 17.19 13.56 2.84
CA ALA A 189 17.66 12.48 1.97
C ALA A 189 19.06 12.73 1.41
N THR A 190 19.39 14.00 1.11
CA THR A 190 20.64 14.36 0.44
C THR A 190 21.80 14.66 1.39
N THR A 191 21.55 15.03 2.65
CA THR A 191 22.60 15.47 3.57
C THR A 191 22.84 14.56 4.77
N MET A 192 21.91 13.63 5.08
CA MET A 192 22.10 12.70 6.19
C MET A 192 23.34 11.81 5.98
N PRO A 193 24.06 11.46 7.06
CA PRO A 193 25.10 10.43 6.99
C PRO A 193 24.54 9.14 6.41
N LEU A 194 25.27 8.53 5.49
CA LEU A 194 24.80 7.34 4.75
C LEU A 194 24.42 6.20 5.70
N ALA A 195 25.20 5.96 6.74
CA ALA A 195 24.94 4.92 7.74
C ALA A 195 23.58 5.04 8.46
N GLU A 196 23.04 6.26 8.56
CA GLU A 196 21.74 6.51 9.22
C GLU A 196 20.54 6.19 8.31
N ILE A 197 20.76 6.13 6.97
CA ILE A 197 19.71 5.94 5.98
C ILE A 197 19.87 4.67 5.14
N GLU A 198 20.97 3.93 5.27
CA GLU A 198 21.24 2.73 4.45
C GLU A 198 20.23 1.59 4.66
N PHE A 199 19.48 1.58 5.78
CA PHE A 199 18.41 0.61 6.03
C PHE A 199 17.35 0.62 4.92
N ILE A 200 17.17 1.73 4.18
CA ILE A 200 16.22 1.82 3.08
C ILE A 200 16.53 0.85 1.93
N ASN A 201 17.77 0.38 1.83
CA ASN A 201 18.20 -0.58 0.80
C ASN A 201 17.53 -1.96 0.95
N GLU A 202 16.92 -2.26 2.09
CA GLU A 202 16.10 -3.48 2.23
C GLU A 202 14.90 -3.45 1.28
N ALA A 203 14.36 -2.26 0.98
CA ALA A 203 13.30 -2.10 -0.01
C ALA A 203 13.71 -2.63 -1.39
N ARG A 204 14.94 -2.34 -1.82
CA ARG A 204 15.50 -2.86 -3.06
C ARG A 204 15.48 -4.38 -3.08
N LYS A 205 16.03 -5.02 -2.05
CA LYS A 205 16.19 -6.48 -1.99
C LYS A 205 14.84 -7.20 -2.10
N LEU A 206 13.87 -6.76 -1.32
CA LEU A 206 12.55 -7.39 -1.30
C LEU A 206 11.79 -7.18 -2.62
N ASN A 207 11.80 -5.97 -3.15
CA ASN A 207 11.01 -5.65 -4.32
C ASN A 207 11.64 -6.17 -5.63
N GLU A 208 12.97 -6.29 -5.70
CA GLU A 208 13.65 -7.02 -6.79
C GLU A 208 13.34 -8.53 -6.74
N ALA A 209 13.35 -9.12 -5.54
CA ALA A 209 12.98 -10.54 -5.37
C ALA A 209 11.52 -10.80 -5.80
N ALA A 210 10.61 -9.87 -5.52
CA ALA A 210 9.22 -9.98 -5.96
C ALA A 210 9.09 -9.89 -7.49
N ALA A 211 9.84 -9.01 -8.15
CA ALA A 211 9.88 -8.94 -9.61
C ALA A 211 10.45 -10.23 -10.21
N GLN A 212 11.54 -10.77 -9.65
CA GLN A 212 12.13 -12.04 -10.08
C GLN A 212 11.15 -13.21 -9.91
N ARG A 213 10.44 -13.28 -8.79
CA ARG A 213 9.40 -14.29 -8.55
C ARG A 213 8.33 -14.30 -9.64
N SER A 214 7.97 -13.13 -10.13
CA SER A 214 6.99 -13.03 -11.24
C SER A 214 7.56 -13.50 -12.56
N LEU A 215 8.84 -13.31 -12.83
CA LEU A 215 9.52 -13.85 -14.02
C LEU A 215 9.48 -15.39 -14.03
N ASP A 216 9.68 -16.01 -12.88
CA ASP A 216 9.74 -17.47 -12.75
C ASP A 216 8.36 -18.14 -12.69
N GLY A 217 7.29 -17.38 -12.41
CA GLY A 217 5.91 -17.88 -12.26
C GLY A 217 4.92 -17.27 -13.23
N ASN A 218 3.64 -17.51 -13.05
CA ASN A 218 2.54 -16.85 -13.75
C ASN A 218 1.66 -16.15 -12.72
N TYR A 219 1.67 -14.81 -12.75
CA TYR A 219 0.99 -14.00 -11.76
C TYR A 219 0.21 -12.86 -12.41
N GLY A 220 -0.98 -12.61 -11.88
CA GLY A 220 -1.84 -11.52 -12.30
C GLY A 220 -2.15 -11.54 -13.80
N HIS A 221 -1.98 -10.40 -14.44
CA HIS A 221 -2.14 -10.28 -15.90
C HIS A 221 -0.84 -10.53 -16.68
N ASN A 222 0.25 -10.91 -16.00
CA ASN A 222 1.59 -11.04 -16.60
C ASN A 222 2.06 -9.77 -17.33
N LEU A 223 1.62 -8.59 -16.85
CA LEU A 223 1.94 -7.33 -17.52
C LEU A 223 3.44 -7.09 -17.59
N GLY A 224 4.15 -7.26 -16.49
CA GLY A 224 5.60 -7.08 -16.46
C GLY A 224 6.32 -8.00 -17.43
N LYS A 225 5.88 -9.26 -17.58
CA LYS A 225 6.38 -10.19 -18.60
C LYS A 225 6.02 -9.75 -20.01
N ALA A 226 4.81 -9.26 -20.24
CA ALA A 226 4.39 -8.80 -21.57
C ALA A 226 5.28 -7.65 -22.06
N LEU A 227 5.66 -6.73 -21.13
CA LEU A 227 6.53 -5.61 -21.42
C LEU A 227 7.97 -6.05 -21.77
N SER A 228 8.48 -7.14 -21.18
CA SER A 228 9.82 -7.67 -21.42
C SER A 228 9.93 -8.64 -22.60
N ARG A 229 8.80 -9.08 -23.20
CA ARG A 229 8.77 -9.97 -24.35
C ARG A 229 9.02 -9.23 -25.69
N PRO A 230 9.29 -9.96 -26.81
CA PRO A 230 9.61 -9.33 -28.08
C PRO A 230 8.60 -8.29 -28.56
N LEU A 231 7.29 -8.51 -28.37
CA LEU A 231 6.26 -7.52 -28.73
C LEU A 231 6.38 -6.24 -27.89
N GLY A 232 6.51 -6.35 -26.58
CA GLY A 232 6.68 -5.19 -25.68
C GLY A 232 7.97 -4.42 -25.97
N ARG A 233 9.08 -5.14 -26.16
CA ARG A 233 10.36 -4.56 -26.57
C ARG A 233 10.30 -3.91 -27.96
N GLY A 234 9.55 -4.50 -28.90
CA GLY A 234 9.35 -3.90 -30.21
C GLY A 234 8.57 -2.59 -30.20
N ILE A 235 7.64 -2.43 -29.23
CA ILE A 235 6.84 -1.19 -29.08
C ILE A 235 7.58 -0.13 -28.26
N LEU A 236 8.22 -0.52 -27.14
CA LEU A 236 8.79 0.42 -26.16
C LEU A 236 10.31 0.60 -26.31
N GLY A 237 10.96 -0.23 -27.12
CA GLY A 237 12.42 -0.33 -27.20
C GLY A 237 13.03 -1.04 -25.99
N GLU A 238 14.33 -1.35 -26.08
CA GLU A 238 15.17 -1.82 -24.97
C GLU A 238 15.77 -0.57 -24.31
N SER A 239 15.20 -0.12 -23.21
CA SER A 239 15.55 1.17 -22.61
C SER A 239 15.30 1.15 -21.10
N ILE A 240 15.93 2.06 -20.37
CA ILE A 240 15.67 2.30 -18.94
C ILE A 240 14.17 2.43 -18.69
N PHE A 241 13.46 3.14 -19.56
CA PHE A 241 12.02 3.34 -19.45
C PHE A 241 11.25 2.02 -19.48
N SER A 242 11.49 1.16 -20.49
CA SER A 242 10.82 -0.14 -20.59
C SER A 242 11.15 -1.08 -19.44
N HIS A 243 12.38 -1.04 -18.93
CA HIS A 243 12.82 -1.84 -17.80
C HIS A 243 12.19 -1.38 -16.48
N ILE A 244 12.02 -0.09 -16.26
CA ILE A 244 11.27 0.47 -15.13
C ILE A 244 9.82 -0.05 -15.13
N LEU A 245 9.14 0.03 -16.27
CA LEU A 245 7.76 -0.44 -16.40
C LEU A 245 7.66 -1.95 -16.15
N SER A 246 8.57 -2.73 -16.76
CA SER A 246 8.59 -4.18 -16.60
C SER A 246 8.84 -4.59 -15.13
N SER A 247 9.89 -4.07 -14.50
CA SER A 247 10.24 -4.40 -13.12
C SER A 247 9.11 -4.05 -12.13
N THR A 248 8.50 -2.88 -12.30
CA THR A 248 7.39 -2.45 -11.46
C THR A 248 6.16 -3.33 -11.68
N GLY A 249 5.82 -3.62 -12.93
CA GLY A 249 4.71 -4.50 -13.30
C GLY A 249 4.89 -5.91 -12.75
N LEU A 250 6.08 -6.51 -12.90
CA LEU A 250 6.43 -7.84 -12.40
C LEU A 250 6.22 -7.95 -10.88
N ALA A 251 6.76 -7.02 -10.10
CA ALA A 251 6.62 -7.05 -8.65
C ALA A 251 5.15 -6.90 -8.21
N CYS A 252 4.39 -6.04 -8.91
CA CYS A 252 2.97 -5.86 -8.64
C CYS A 252 2.13 -7.09 -9.05
N ASP A 253 2.41 -7.71 -10.21
CA ASP A 253 1.76 -8.94 -10.67
C ASP A 253 1.91 -10.06 -9.62
N ALA A 254 3.14 -10.30 -9.13
CA ALA A 254 3.40 -11.29 -8.08
C ALA A 254 2.58 -10.99 -6.81
N ARG A 255 2.68 -9.76 -6.30
CA ARG A 255 2.02 -9.38 -5.05
C ARG A 255 0.50 -9.46 -5.14
N MET A 256 -0.10 -8.90 -6.18
CA MET A 256 -1.56 -8.83 -6.33
C MET A 256 -2.22 -10.17 -6.61
N ALA A 257 -1.47 -11.11 -7.16
CA ALA A 257 -1.93 -12.50 -7.37
C ALA A 257 -1.67 -13.40 -6.15
N GLY A 258 -1.16 -12.88 -5.04
CA GLY A 258 -0.96 -13.65 -3.82
C GLY A 258 0.28 -14.56 -3.84
N ALA A 259 1.36 -14.15 -4.49
CA ALA A 259 2.63 -14.84 -4.36
C ALA A 259 3.11 -14.83 -2.89
N MET A 260 3.62 -15.97 -2.42
CA MET A 260 4.24 -16.12 -1.10
C MET A 260 5.63 -15.47 -1.10
N ILE A 261 5.66 -14.16 -1.18
CA ILE A 261 6.88 -13.36 -1.15
C ILE A 261 6.61 -12.01 -0.49
N PRO A 262 7.46 -11.57 0.44
CA PRO A 262 7.33 -10.24 1.01
C PRO A 262 7.75 -9.17 0.00
N VAL A 263 7.10 -8.01 0.08
CA VAL A 263 7.54 -6.78 -0.57
C VAL A 263 7.77 -5.71 0.48
N MET A 264 8.62 -4.75 0.23
CA MET A 264 8.69 -3.57 1.07
C MET A 264 7.46 -2.71 0.81
N SER A 265 6.72 -2.39 1.85
CA SER A 265 5.59 -1.46 1.80
C SER A 265 6.03 0.00 2.01
N ASN A 266 5.10 0.91 1.75
CA ASN A 266 5.20 2.30 2.16
C ASN A 266 3.81 2.75 2.60
N SER A 267 3.72 3.37 3.78
CA SER A 267 2.46 3.89 4.34
C SER A 267 1.31 2.87 4.28
N GLY A 268 1.59 1.62 4.69
CA GLY A 268 0.61 0.53 4.75
C GLY A 268 0.28 -0.13 3.40
N SER A 269 0.95 0.22 2.30
CA SER A 269 0.69 -0.38 0.99
C SER A 269 1.96 -0.91 0.32
N GLY A 270 1.98 -2.23 0.03
CA GLY A 270 3.07 -2.85 -0.72
C GLY A 270 3.16 -2.32 -2.15
N ASN A 271 2.04 -1.98 -2.80
CA ASN A 271 2.06 -1.37 -4.12
C ASN A 271 2.71 0.02 -4.12
N GLN A 272 2.50 0.81 -3.07
CA GLN A 272 3.23 2.08 -2.89
C GLN A 272 4.73 1.84 -2.70
N GLY A 273 5.10 0.85 -1.89
CA GLY A 273 6.51 0.48 -1.71
C GLY A 273 7.18 0.02 -3.00
N ILE A 274 6.51 -0.82 -3.81
CA ILE A 274 7.00 -1.22 -5.14
C ILE A 274 7.18 0.00 -6.05
N CYS A 275 6.19 0.88 -6.09
CA CYS A 275 6.19 2.07 -6.94
C CYS A 275 7.26 3.08 -6.53
N ALA A 276 7.54 3.22 -5.22
CA ALA A 276 8.60 4.09 -4.72
C ALA A 276 10.01 3.50 -4.88
N THR A 277 10.14 2.16 -5.01
CA THR A 277 11.43 1.46 -5.03
C THR A 277 11.90 1.13 -6.43
N ASN A 278 11.11 0.31 -7.18
CA ASN A 278 11.59 -0.33 -8.41
C ASN A 278 12.05 0.66 -9.48
N PRO A 279 11.33 1.78 -9.75
CA PRO A 279 11.79 2.75 -10.74
C PRO A 279 13.14 3.36 -10.40
N VAL A 280 13.35 3.69 -9.13
CA VAL A 280 14.60 4.29 -8.63
C VAL A 280 15.76 3.29 -8.75
N VAL A 281 15.53 2.04 -8.37
CA VAL A 281 16.55 0.99 -8.43
C VAL A 281 16.96 0.69 -9.87
N VAL A 282 15.97 0.51 -10.77
CA VAL A 282 16.26 0.23 -12.19
C VAL A 282 17.00 1.41 -12.81
N PHE A 283 16.50 2.63 -12.58
CA PHE A 283 17.16 3.82 -13.11
C PHE A 283 18.61 3.94 -12.61
N ALA A 284 18.83 3.81 -11.31
CA ALA A 284 20.16 3.93 -10.73
C ALA A 284 21.16 2.91 -11.30
N LYS A 285 20.72 1.65 -11.47
CA LYS A 285 21.56 0.60 -12.03
C LYS A 285 21.96 0.86 -13.48
N GLU A 286 20.99 1.22 -14.31
CA GLU A 286 21.23 1.40 -15.76
C GLU A 286 21.89 2.74 -16.09
N ASN A 287 21.67 3.75 -15.27
CA ASN A 287 22.35 5.04 -15.35
C ASN A 287 23.74 5.03 -14.69
N HIS A 288 24.17 3.87 -14.16
CA HIS A 288 25.47 3.68 -13.49
C HIS A 288 25.72 4.59 -12.29
N ASN A 289 24.66 4.95 -11.57
CA ASN A 289 24.76 5.69 -10.32
C ASN A 289 25.45 4.86 -9.22
N THR A 290 26.11 5.54 -8.31
CA THR A 290 26.76 4.92 -7.15
C THR A 290 25.73 4.32 -6.16
N ALA A 291 26.19 3.42 -5.30
CA ALA A 291 25.37 2.86 -4.23
C ALA A 291 24.85 3.93 -3.26
N GLU A 292 25.66 4.97 -3.00
CA GLU A 292 25.27 6.11 -2.19
C GLU A 292 24.14 6.91 -2.84
N GLU A 293 24.29 7.28 -4.13
CA GLU A 293 23.25 8.00 -4.87
C GLU A 293 21.94 7.22 -4.91
N MET A 294 21.99 5.91 -5.14
CA MET A 294 20.81 5.04 -5.11
C MET A 294 20.15 5.05 -3.72
N THR A 295 20.92 4.95 -2.63
CA THR A 295 20.40 4.98 -1.26
C THR A 295 19.70 6.31 -0.96
N ARG A 296 20.31 7.44 -1.34
CA ARG A 296 19.73 8.77 -1.18
C ARG A 296 18.47 8.96 -2.01
N ALA A 297 18.48 8.49 -3.25
CA ALA A 297 17.31 8.52 -4.14
C ALA A 297 16.15 7.67 -3.60
N LEU A 298 16.42 6.48 -3.06
CA LEU A 298 15.42 5.64 -2.39
C LEU A 298 14.84 6.35 -1.17
N MET A 299 15.69 6.95 -0.34
CA MET A 299 15.24 7.71 0.83
C MET A 299 14.36 8.89 0.40
N LEU A 300 14.77 9.67 -0.60
CA LEU A 300 13.99 10.77 -1.16
C LEU A 300 12.64 10.30 -1.68
N SER A 301 12.62 9.22 -2.45
CA SER A 301 11.40 8.63 -3.02
C SER A 301 10.41 8.18 -1.93
N HIS A 302 10.88 7.38 -0.98
CA HIS A 302 10.03 6.85 0.08
C HIS A 302 9.53 7.94 1.04
N LEU A 303 10.38 8.89 1.41
CA LEU A 303 9.99 9.96 2.32
C LEU A 303 9.05 10.97 1.67
N THR A 304 9.21 11.25 0.36
CA THR A 304 8.24 12.06 -0.41
C THR A 304 6.85 11.38 -0.42
N ALA A 305 6.81 10.07 -0.66
CA ALA A 305 5.56 9.31 -0.62
C ALA A 305 4.91 9.37 0.78
N ILE A 306 5.69 9.21 1.84
CA ILE A 306 5.20 9.33 3.22
C ILE A 306 4.66 10.73 3.49
N TYR A 307 5.38 11.78 3.08
CA TYR A 307 4.97 13.17 3.26
C TYR A 307 3.60 13.46 2.63
N ILE A 308 3.42 13.09 1.38
CA ILE A 308 2.12 13.27 0.69
C ILE A 308 1.04 12.43 1.37
N LYS A 309 1.35 11.18 1.72
CA LYS A 309 0.38 10.22 2.30
C LYS A 309 -0.07 10.61 3.70
N GLN A 310 0.78 11.21 4.53
CA GLN A 310 0.40 11.70 5.85
C GLN A 310 -0.76 12.70 5.79
N ASN A 311 -0.79 13.54 4.77
CA ASN A 311 -1.84 14.52 4.58
C ASN A 311 -3.09 13.94 3.87
N LEU A 312 -2.93 12.88 3.06
CA LEU A 312 -4.04 12.23 2.34
C LEU A 312 -4.85 11.27 3.21
N GLY A 313 -4.27 10.79 4.32
CA GLY A 313 -4.87 9.78 5.18
C GLY A 313 -4.63 8.35 4.70
N ALA A 314 -4.97 7.36 5.55
CA ALA A 314 -4.66 5.94 5.34
C ALA A 314 -5.36 5.37 4.10
N LEU A 315 -6.65 5.66 3.94
CA LEU A 315 -7.50 5.17 2.84
C LEU A 315 -8.18 6.35 2.13
N SER A 316 -8.15 6.35 0.81
CA SER A 316 -8.78 7.38 -0.03
C SER A 316 -9.17 6.81 -1.39
N ALA A 317 -10.06 7.51 -2.11
CA ALA A 317 -10.38 7.17 -3.50
C ALA A 317 -9.26 7.55 -4.48
N LEU A 318 -8.34 8.43 -4.10
CA LEU A 318 -7.13 8.68 -4.91
C LEU A 318 -6.19 7.48 -4.83
N CYS A 319 -5.72 7.01 -5.97
CA CYS A 319 -4.84 5.84 -6.02
C CYS A 319 -3.49 6.12 -5.36
N GLY A 320 -3.07 5.25 -4.44
CA GLY A 320 -1.76 5.37 -3.76
C GLY A 320 -0.55 5.33 -4.71
N CYS A 321 -0.70 4.79 -5.93
CA CYS A 321 0.38 4.82 -6.89
C CYS A 321 0.71 6.24 -7.37
N VAL A 322 -0.27 7.17 -7.38
CA VAL A 322 -0.02 8.61 -7.68
C VAL A 322 1.00 9.18 -6.71
N VAL A 323 0.76 8.95 -5.41
CA VAL A 323 1.64 9.40 -4.32
C VAL A 323 3.04 8.80 -4.44
N ALA A 324 3.12 7.48 -4.59
CA ALA A 324 4.39 6.77 -4.62
C ALA A 324 5.20 7.03 -5.92
N ALA A 325 4.50 7.18 -7.05
CA ALA A 325 5.14 7.55 -8.32
C ALA A 325 5.69 9.00 -8.28
N THR A 326 5.02 9.91 -7.56
CA THR A 326 5.58 11.26 -7.31
C THR A 326 6.89 11.14 -6.53
N GLY A 327 6.96 10.25 -5.53
CA GLY A 327 8.20 9.96 -4.82
C GLY A 327 9.29 9.43 -5.75
N SER A 328 9.00 8.44 -6.60
CA SER A 328 10.00 7.90 -7.53
C SER A 328 10.43 8.92 -8.60
N SER A 329 9.54 9.84 -9.01
CA SER A 329 9.92 10.95 -9.88
C SER A 329 10.98 11.85 -9.23
N CYS A 330 10.84 12.15 -7.93
CA CYS A 330 11.85 12.88 -7.17
C CYS A 330 13.19 12.13 -7.12
N GLY A 331 13.15 10.81 -6.84
CA GLY A 331 14.34 9.97 -6.80
C GLY A 331 15.06 9.90 -8.15
N ILE A 332 14.32 9.75 -9.25
CA ILE A 332 14.88 9.72 -10.62
C ILE A 332 15.48 11.09 -10.98
N THR A 333 14.79 12.19 -10.65
CA THR A 333 15.32 13.55 -10.87
C THR A 333 16.67 13.73 -10.16
N TYR A 334 16.76 13.30 -8.90
CA TYR A 334 18.01 13.32 -8.14
C TYR A 334 19.13 12.49 -8.80
N LEU A 335 18.81 11.26 -9.26
CA LEU A 335 19.78 10.37 -9.94
C LEU A 335 20.30 10.94 -11.27
N MET A 336 19.53 11.80 -11.92
CA MET A 336 19.99 12.55 -13.09
C MET A 336 20.84 13.79 -12.73
N GLY A 337 21.15 14.02 -11.46
CA GLY A 337 21.88 15.18 -10.98
C GLY A 337 21.02 16.43 -10.77
N GLY A 338 19.69 16.26 -10.67
CA GLY A 338 18.75 17.37 -10.53
C GLY A 338 18.83 18.08 -9.17
N SER A 339 18.67 19.41 -9.22
CA SER A 339 18.59 20.27 -8.04
C SER A 339 17.26 20.11 -7.30
N TYR A 340 17.18 20.74 -6.10
CA TYR A 340 15.89 20.84 -5.38
C TYR A 340 14.79 21.49 -6.23
N GLU A 341 15.12 22.54 -6.97
CA GLU A 341 14.16 23.21 -7.86
C GLU A 341 13.61 22.24 -8.91
N GLN A 342 14.46 21.43 -9.55
CA GLN A 342 14.04 20.43 -10.52
C GLN A 342 13.19 19.33 -9.86
N VAL A 343 13.46 18.96 -8.61
CA VAL A 343 12.59 18.08 -7.84
C VAL A 343 11.21 18.70 -7.62
N THR A 344 11.12 20.00 -7.33
CA THR A 344 9.80 20.68 -7.22
C THR A 344 9.05 20.67 -8.56
N PHE A 345 9.74 20.84 -9.68
CA PHE A 345 9.15 20.74 -11.02
C PHE A 345 8.60 19.34 -11.28
N ALA A 346 9.36 18.31 -10.96
CA ALA A 346 8.90 16.93 -11.11
C ALA A 346 7.62 16.66 -10.33
N VAL A 347 7.52 17.13 -9.08
CA VAL A 347 6.31 17.00 -8.24
C VAL A 347 5.11 17.71 -8.88
N LYS A 348 5.27 18.95 -9.34
CA LYS A 348 4.19 19.72 -10.00
C LYS A 348 3.72 19.03 -11.27
N ASN A 349 4.65 18.55 -12.12
CA ASN A 349 4.32 17.79 -13.33
C ASN A 349 3.55 16.50 -13.02
N MET A 350 3.91 15.79 -11.95
CA MET A 350 3.19 14.59 -11.49
C MET A 350 1.76 14.91 -11.03
N ILE A 351 1.58 15.96 -10.24
CA ILE A 351 0.27 16.38 -9.72
C ILE A 351 -0.65 16.77 -10.88
N ALA A 352 -0.16 17.58 -11.80
CA ALA A 352 -0.94 18.02 -12.96
C ALA A 352 -1.42 16.86 -13.84
N ASN A 353 -0.64 15.76 -13.90
CA ASN A 353 -0.97 14.61 -14.76
C ASN A 353 -1.88 13.58 -14.08
N LEU A 354 -1.61 13.21 -12.81
CA LEU A 354 -2.19 12.00 -12.21
C LEU A 354 -3.26 12.24 -11.14
N THR A 355 -3.66 13.47 -10.84
CA THR A 355 -4.65 13.75 -9.78
C THR A 355 -5.99 13.05 -9.98
N GLY A 356 -6.35 12.69 -11.20
CA GLY A 356 -7.60 11.99 -11.54
C GLY A 356 -7.55 10.45 -11.46
N MET A 357 -6.45 9.81 -11.06
CA MET A 357 -6.38 8.36 -11.00
C MET A 357 -7.07 7.82 -9.75
N ILE A 358 -8.25 7.22 -9.91
CA ILE A 358 -9.02 6.66 -8.81
C ILE A 358 -8.53 5.27 -8.37
N CYS A 359 -8.77 4.95 -7.09
CA CYS A 359 -8.57 3.63 -6.50
C CYS A 359 -9.91 2.88 -6.44
N ASP A 360 -10.01 1.77 -7.14
CA ASP A 360 -11.14 0.84 -7.14
C ASP A 360 -10.79 -0.51 -6.49
N GLY A 361 -10.01 -0.48 -5.42
CA GLY A 361 -9.60 -1.64 -4.63
C GLY A 361 -8.33 -2.32 -5.13
N ALA A 362 -7.73 -3.16 -4.27
CA ALA A 362 -6.55 -3.94 -4.60
C ALA A 362 -6.91 -5.16 -5.47
N LYS A 363 -6.19 -5.35 -6.59
CA LYS A 363 -6.46 -6.42 -7.55
C LYS A 363 -5.33 -6.54 -8.58
N PRO A 364 -5.25 -7.65 -9.34
CA PRO A 364 -4.19 -7.85 -10.34
C PRO A 364 -4.03 -6.69 -11.34
N SER A 365 -5.12 -6.03 -11.75
CA SER A 365 -5.05 -4.87 -12.65
C SER A 365 -4.37 -3.62 -12.04
N CYS A 366 -4.02 -3.63 -10.75
CA CYS A 366 -3.18 -2.58 -10.17
C CYS A 366 -1.82 -2.47 -10.86
N ALA A 367 -1.31 -3.56 -11.46
CA ALA A 367 -0.07 -3.51 -12.25
C ALA A 367 -0.16 -2.48 -13.39
N LEU A 368 -1.32 -2.34 -14.06
CA LEU A 368 -1.55 -1.31 -15.06
C LEU A 368 -1.45 0.11 -14.48
N LYS A 369 -2.04 0.34 -13.31
CA LYS A 369 -1.99 1.66 -12.64
C LYS A 369 -0.58 2.01 -12.19
N LEU A 370 0.15 1.04 -11.66
CA LEU A 370 1.55 1.26 -11.25
C LEU A 370 2.42 1.60 -12.46
N THR A 371 2.32 0.86 -13.56
CA THR A 371 3.10 1.14 -14.78
C THR A 371 2.75 2.52 -15.37
N THR A 372 1.47 2.92 -15.35
CA THR A 372 1.06 4.29 -15.72
C THR A 372 1.70 5.33 -14.80
N GLY A 373 1.65 5.12 -13.49
CA GLY A 373 2.24 6.05 -12.51
C GLY A 373 3.74 6.22 -12.72
N VAL A 374 4.49 5.11 -12.87
CA VAL A 374 5.94 5.19 -13.02
C VAL A 374 6.38 5.66 -14.41
N SER A 375 5.58 5.43 -15.45
CA SER A 375 5.84 6.04 -16.76
C SER A 375 5.74 7.56 -16.68
N THR A 376 4.71 8.06 -16.01
CA THR A 376 4.55 9.50 -15.74
C THR A 376 5.69 10.04 -14.87
N ALA A 377 6.18 9.25 -13.90
CA ALA A 377 7.31 9.65 -13.06
C ALA A 377 8.58 9.92 -13.87
N VAL A 378 8.89 9.04 -14.83
CA VAL A 378 10.04 9.23 -15.72
C VAL A 378 9.86 10.46 -16.61
N LEU A 379 8.68 10.62 -17.24
CA LEU A 379 8.38 11.77 -18.09
C LEU A 379 8.45 13.09 -17.31
N SER A 380 7.90 13.11 -16.09
CA SER A 380 7.93 14.31 -15.22
C SER A 380 9.34 14.67 -14.81
N ALA A 381 10.17 13.69 -14.48
CA ALA A 381 11.59 13.90 -14.16
C ALA A 381 12.38 14.41 -15.39
N MET A 382 12.16 13.83 -16.56
CA MET A 382 12.80 14.32 -17.81
C MET A 382 12.45 15.77 -18.12
N LEU A 383 11.18 16.16 -18.03
CA LEU A 383 10.76 17.54 -18.23
C LEU A 383 11.39 18.48 -17.20
N ALA A 384 11.40 18.08 -15.94
CA ALA A 384 12.01 18.83 -14.86
C ALA A 384 13.51 19.08 -15.11
N MET A 385 14.25 18.07 -15.59
CA MET A 385 15.68 18.21 -15.95
C MET A 385 15.91 19.19 -17.09
N GLN A 386 14.94 19.40 -17.96
CA GLN A 386 14.97 20.39 -19.04
C GLN A 386 14.50 21.79 -18.60
N GLY A 387 14.20 21.97 -17.30
CA GLY A 387 13.66 23.21 -16.76
C GLY A 387 12.17 23.46 -17.08
N ASN A 388 11.45 22.43 -17.55
CA ASN A 388 10.04 22.52 -17.87
C ASN A 388 9.17 22.08 -16.68
N CYS A 389 8.26 22.95 -16.28
CA CYS A 389 7.33 22.77 -15.17
C CYS A 389 5.94 23.26 -15.55
N VAL A 390 4.92 22.52 -15.15
CA VAL A 390 3.52 23.02 -15.20
C VAL A 390 3.42 24.22 -14.28
N SER A 391 2.89 25.33 -14.82
CA SER A 391 2.87 26.63 -14.17
C SER A 391 1.67 26.80 -13.24
N SER A 392 1.72 27.78 -12.36
CA SER A 392 0.64 28.10 -11.41
C SER A 392 -0.65 28.65 -12.05
N VAL A 393 -0.63 28.94 -13.35
CA VAL A 393 -1.86 29.29 -14.09
C VAL A 393 -2.59 28.06 -14.63
N GLU A 394 -2.06 26.85 -14.43
CA GLU A 394 -2.59 25.61 -14.96
C GLU A 394 -3.22 24.75 -13.84
N GLY A 395 -4.55 24.59 -13.90
CA GLY A 395 -5.28 23.66 -13.04
C GLY A 395 -5.12 23.93 -11.54
N ILE A 396 -4.67 22.91 -10.81
CA ILE A 396 -4.52 22.95 -9.34
C ILE A 396 -3.08 23.23 -8.86
N ILE A 397 -2.19 23.55 -9.79
CA ILE A 397 -0.78 23.83 -9.47
C ILE A 397 -0.64 25.23 -8.87
N ASP A 398 0.21 25.33 -7.85
CA ASP A 398 0.57 26.59 -7.17
C ASP A 398 2.06 26.88 -7.38
N GLU A 399 2.48 28.12 -7.15
CA GLU A 399 3.91 28.46 -7.17
C GLU A 399 4.67 27.74 -6.05
N ASP A 400 4.05 27.63 -4.88
CA ASP A 400 4.54 26.80 -3.79
C ASP A 400 4.22 25.31 -4.06
N VAL A 401 5.24 24.47 -4.12
CA VAL A 401 5.09 23.03 -4.33
C VAL A 401 4.34 22.35 -3.19
N ASP A 402 4.55 22.80 -1.96
CA ASP A 402 3.84 22.23 -0.80
C ASP A 402 2.35 22.61 -0.83
N GLN A 403 2.00 23.80 -1.39
CA GLN A 403 0.60 24.13 -1.66
C GLN A 403 0.00 23.27 -2.77
N SER A 404 0.74 22.99 -3.85
CA SER A 404 0.31 22.05 -4.90
C SER A 404 0.02 20.66 -4.32
N ILE A 405 0.86 20.19 -3.41
CA ILE A 405 0.62 18.91 -2.68
C ILE A 405 -0.64 19.02 -1.82
N ARG A 406 -0.86 20.10 -1.09
CA ARG A 406 -2.09 20.33 -0.32
C ARG A 406 -3.34 20.35 -1.21
N ASN A 407 -3.27 20.94 -2.39
CA ASN A 407 -4.37 20.97 -3.36
C ASN A 407 -4.71 19.54 -3.85
N LEU A 408 -3.71 18.72 -4.20
CA LEU A 408 -3.87 17.30 -4.54
C LEU A 408 -4.54 16.53 -3.39
N VAL A 409 -4.04 16.73 -2.17
CA VAL A 409 -4.51 16.04 -0.98
C VAL A 409 -5.96 16.39 -0.67
N SER A 410 -6.36 17.65 -0.73
CA SER A 410 -7.74 18.09 -0.47
C SER A 410 -8.73 17.44 -1.44
N ILE A 411 -8.35 17.29 -2.71
CA ILE A 411 -9.18 16.55 -3.68
C ILE A 411 -9.30 15.09 -3.28
N GLY A 412 -8.16 14.44 -2.98
CA GLY A 412 -8.14 13.00 -2.66
C GLY A 412 -8.77 12.63 -1.32
N ALA A 413 -8.58 13.47 -0.28
CA ALA A 413 -9.06 13.21 1.07
C ALA A 413 -10.54 13.59 1.26
N ASP A 414 -10.94 14.73 0.69
CA ASP A 414 -12.23 15.36 0.97
C ASP A 414 -13.21 15.21 -0.19
N SER A 415 -12.81 15.64 -1.41
CA SER A 415 -13.73 15.71 -2.54
C SER A 415 -14.06 14.37 -3.18
N MET A 416 -13.20 13.36 -3.02
CA MET A 416 -13.40 12.02 -3.60
C MET A 416 -14.21 11.05 -2.73
N ASN A 417 -14.79 11.47 -1.60
CA ASN A 417 -15.56 10.57 -0.72
C ASN A 417 -16.78 9.98 -1.42
N GLU A 418 -17.52 10.77 -2.19
CA GLU A 418 -18.66 10.27 -2.98
C GLU A 418 -18.22 9.36 -4.13
N THR A 419 -17.05 9.62 -4.72
CA THR A 419 -16.46 8.73 -5.71
C THR A 419 -16.15 7.37 -5.10
N ASP A 420 -15.63 7.34 -3.87
CA ASP A 420 -15.30 6.10 -3.14
C ASP A 420 -16.57 5.26 -2.87
N LYS A 421 -17.64 5.89 -2.40
CA LYS A 421 -18.95 5.24 -2.20
C LYS A 421 -19.50 4.70 -3.52
N ARG A 422 -19.45 5.48 -4.61
CA ARG A 422 -19.96 5.05 -5.91
C ARG A 422 -19.16 3.89 -6.50
N VAL A 423 -17.84 3.89 -6.33
CA VAL A 423 -16.98 2.79 -6.74
C VAL A 423 -17.36 1.50 -6.01
N LEU A 424 -17.55 1.57 -4.68
CA LEU A 424 -17.99 0.41 -3.89
C LEU A 424 -19.36 -0.09 -4.35
N ASP A 425 -20.34 0.81 -4.50
CA ASP A 425 -21.68 0.47 -4.97
C ASP A 425 -21.65 -0.30 -6.30
N ILE A 426 -20.87 0.16 -7.27
CA ILE A 426 -20.66 -0.54 -8.53
C ILE A 426 -20.01 -1.92 -8.30
N MET A 427 -19.03 -2.01 -7.42
CA MET A 427 -18.30 -3.28 -7.17
C MET A 427 -19.17 -4.33 -6.51
N VAL A 428 -20.08 -3.93 -5.61
CA VAL A 428 -20.96 -4.86 -4.88
C VAL A 428 -22.16 -5.28 -5.72
N ASN A 429 -22.67 -4.40 -6.60
CA ASN A 429 -23.88 -4.62 -7.37
C ASN A 429 -23.64 -5.08 -8.82
N LYS A 430 -22.41 -5.24 -9.26
CA LYS A 430 -22.16 -5.85 -10.59
C LYS A 430 -22.41 -7.35 -10.56
N CYS A 431 -23.15 -7.83 -11.54
CA CYS A 431 -23.45 -9.25 -11.75
C CYS A 431 -22.23 -10.00 -12.26
#